data_bb406a0f40c7ac7eb71d8be1897e546b
#
_entry.id   bb406a0f40c7ac7eb71d8be1897e546b
#
_cell.length_a   1.000
_cell.length_b   1.000
_cell.length_c   1.000
_cell.angle_alpha   90.00
_cell.angle_beta   90.00
_cell.angle_gamma   90.00
#
_symmetry.space_group_name_H-M   'P 1'
#
loop_
_entity.id
_entity.type
_entity.pdbx_description
1 polymer ?
#
loop_
_entity_poly.entity_id
_entity_poly.type
_entity_poly.pdbx_seq_one_letter_code
_entity_poly.pdbx_strand_id
1 'polypeptide(L)'
;MSNTESLQRTLPQVVAATARALPERVAISDGSVTLTYAELDAARLQAARAFLAAGLEHGERIAIWAPNMWQWIVAAIGAQSIGGVLVPLNTRLKGTEAGFILRRSSARWLFTVADFLGMRYPAMLRDESLPDLKGTVLFEGEADGADAWDAFLARGKSVDVQAVEARASQLGPDDTLDTLFTSGTTGQPKGV
;
A
#
# COMPACT_ATOMS: atom_id res chain seq x y z
N MET A 1 21.06 5.85 -21.95
CA MET A 1 20.51 4.69 -21.23
C MET A 1 19.76 3.85 -22.23
N SER A 2 20.14 2.60 -22.44
CA SER A 2 19.47 1.71 -23.40
C SER A 2 18.08 1.38 -22.91
N ASN A 3 17.14 1.18 -23.84
CA ASN A 3 15.74 0.82 -23.54
C ASN A 3 15.64 -0.48 -22.71
N THR A 4 16.67 -1.30 -22.68
CA THR A 4 16.76 -2.58 -21.96
C THR A 4 17.02 -2.40 -20.46
N GLU A 5 17.80 -1.38 -20.04
CA GLU A 5 18.03 -1.09 -18.61
C GLU A 5 16.78 -0.55 -17.89
N SER A 6 15.87 0.10 -18.63
CA SER A 6 14.62 0.62 -18.10
C SER A 6 13.63 -0.51 -17.75
N LEU A 7 13.68 -1.65 -18.44
CA LEU A 7 12.79 -2.80 -18.26
C LEU A 7 13.17 -3.71 -17.07
N GLN A 8 14.33 -3.48 -16.45
CA GLN A 8 14.84 -4.26 -15.31
C GLN A 8 14.64 -3.57 -13.95
N ARG A 9 13.85 -2.50 -13.89
CA ARG A 9 13.64 -1.75 -12.64
C ARG A 9 12.28 -2.05 -12.04
N THR A 10 12.28 -2.19 -10.70
CA THR A 10 11.04 -2.21 -9.92
C THR A 10 10.43 -0.81 -9.83
N LEU A 11 9.11 -0.72 -9.56
CA LEU A 11 8.45 0.59 -9.41
C LEU A 11 9.10 1.49 -8.34
N PRO A 12 9.48 1.00 -7.14
CA PRO A 12 10.20 1.83 -6.17
C PRO A 12 11.55 2.35 -6.67
N GLN A 13 12.28 1.55 -7.47
CA GLN A 13 13.54 1.99 -8.08
C GLN A 13 13.32 3.10 -9.11
N VAL A 14 12.22 3.04 -9.87
CA VAL A 14 11.84 4.10 -10.82
C VAL A 14 11.53 5.39 -10.06
N VAL A 15 10.74 5.32 -8.98
CA VAL A 15 10.42 6.49 -8.14
C VAL A 15 11.71 7.12 -7.58
N ALA A 16 12.58 6.33 -6.98
CA ALA A 16 13.84 6.82 -6.42
C ALA A 16 14.77 7.43 -7.48
N ALA A 17 14.83 6.83 -8.68
CA ALA A 17 15.64 7.38 -9.80
C ALA A 17 15.05 8.72 -10.30
N THR A 18 13.74 8.83 -10.40
CA THR A 18 13.04 10.06 -10.81
C THR A 18 13.22 11.16 -9.77
N ALA A 19 13.15 10.83 -8.47
CA ALA A 19 13.40 11.79 -7.40
C ALA A 19 14.82 12.37 -7.44
N ARG A 20 15.83 11.56 -7.80
CA ARG A 20 17.19 12.06 -8.00
C ARG A 20 17.35 12.93 -9.24
N ALA A 21 16.64 12.59 -10.32
CA ALA A 21 16.76 13.31 -11.59
C ALA A 21 15.94 14.61 -11.63
N LEU A 22 14.78 14.63 -10.98
CA LEU A 22 13.78 15.70 -11.05
C LEU A 22 13.19 16.01 -9.66
N PRO A 23 14.01 16.33 -8.63
CA PRO A 23 13.56 16.41 -7.24
C PRO A 23 12.42 17.40 -7.02
N GLU A 24 12.50 18.57 -7.65
CA GLU A 24 11.54 19.68 -7.47
C GLU A 24 10.28 19.55 -8.33
N ARG A 25 10.24 18.57 -9.26
CA ARG A 25 9.07 18.40 -10.11
C ARG A 25 7.93 17.81 -9.31
N VAL A 26 6.71 18.35 -9.51
CA VAL A 26 5.49 17.85 -8.89
C VAL A 26 5.22 16.41 -9.35
N ALA A 27 5.09 15.51 -8.39
CA ALA A 27 4.76 14.10 -8.58
C ALA A 27 3.28 13.80 -8.31
N ILE A 28 2.71 14.42 -7.28
CA ILE A 28 1.32 14.25 -6.86
C ILE A 28 0.70 15.61 -6.60
N SER A 29 -0.55 15.78 -7.03
CA SER A 29 -1.42 16.89 -6.64
C SER A 29 -2.77 16.30 -6.24
N ASP A 30 -3.16 16.50 -4.98
CA ASP A 30 -4.37 15.96 -4.37
C ASP A 30 -5.00 17.00 -3.44
N GLY A 31 -6.00 17.70 -3.94
CA GLY A 31 -6.63 18.81 -3.21
C GLY A 31 -5.62 19.90 -2.83
N SER A 32 -5.41 20.09 -1.54
CA SER A 32 -4.44 21.05 -1.00
C SER A 32 -3.03 20.48 -0.85
N VAL A 33 -2.85 19.18 -1.05
CA VAL A 33 -1.55 18.50 -0.92
C VAL A 33 -0.87 18.44 -2.28
N THR A 34 0.37 18.91 -2.32
CA THR A 34 1.25 18.76 -3.48
C THR A 34 2.56 18.18 -3.00
N LEU A 35 2.98 17.07 -3.61
CA LEU A 35 4.26 16.44 -3.34
C LEU A 35 5.15 16.51 -4.58
N THR A 36 6.37 16.96 -4.40
CA THR A 36 7.44 16.82 -5.39
C THR A 36 7.94 15.38 -5.43
N TYR A 37 8.75 15.01 -6.42
CA TYR A 37 9.35 13.67 -6.45
C TYR A 37 10.29 13.43 -5.27
N ALA A 38 11.00 14.44 -4.77
CA ALA A 38 11.83 14.32 -3.58
C ALA A 38 10.97 14.02 -2.33
N GLU A 39 9.85 14.73 -2.15
CA GLU A 39 8.92 14.51 -1.03
C GLU A 39 8.20 13.16 -1.15
N LEU A 40 7.82 12.75 -2.35
CA LEU A 40 7.22 11.42 -2.58
C LEU A 40 8.21 10.30 -2.21
N ASP A 41 9.49 10.42 -2.59
CA ASP A 41 10.50 9.43 -2.26
C ASP A 41 10.79 9.39 -0.74
N ALA A 42 10.82 10.53 -0.08
CA ALA A 42 10.93 10.61 1.37
C ALA A 42 9.73 9.95 2.09
N ALA A 43 8.51 10.22 1.63
CA ALA A 43 7.29 9.62 2.16
C ALA A 43 7.26 8.09 1.91
N ARG A 44 7.67 7.63 0.73
CA ARG A 44 7.86 6.22 0.40
C ARG A 44 8.80 5.52 1.38
N LEU A 45 9.97 6.12 1.63
CA LEU A 45 10.94 5.56 2.57
C LEU A 45 10.40 5.50 4.00
N GLN A 46 9.67 6.54 4.42
CA GLN A 46 9.02 6.55 5.74
C GLN A 46 7.99 5.43 5.86
N ALA A 47 7.15 5.24 4.85
CA ALA A 47 6.17 4.15 4.81
C ALA A 47 6.84 2.77 4.79
N ALA A 48 7.88 2.59 3.97
CA ALA A 48 8.64 1.34 3.91
C ALA A 48 9.25 0.95 5.28
N ARG A 49 9.80 1.92 6.00
CA ARG A 49 10.30 1.72 7.37
C ARG A 49 9.19 1.31 8.33
N ALA A 50 8.00 1.92 8.21
CA ALA A 50 6.84 1.57 9.03
C ALA A 50 6.35 0.14 8.73
N PHE A 51 6.35 -0.28 7.48
CA PHE A 51 6.02 -1.65 7.09
C PHE A 51 7.04 -2.66 7.63
N LEU A 52 8.33 -2.36 7.59
CA LEU A 52 9.36 -3.22 8.22
C LEU A 52 9.13 -3.32 9.74
N ALA A 53 8.87 -2.21 10.42
CA ALA A 53 8.55 -2.20 11.84
C ALA A 53 7.27 -2.97 12.18
N ALA A 54 6.29 -2.99 11.26
CA ALA A 54 5.05 -3.75 11.37
C ALA A 54 5.23 -5.25 11.03
N GLY A 55 6.45 -5.68 10.67
CA GLY A 55 6.79 -7.07 10.35
C GLY A 55 6.18 -7.55 9.04
N LEU A 56 6.09 -6.69 8.02
CA LEU A 56 5.71 -7.10 6.67
C LEU A 56 6.88 -7.83 6.00
N GLU A 57 6.64 -9.07 5.59
CA GLU A 57 7.63 -9.90 4.91
C GLU A 57 7.49 -9.82 3.39
N HIS A 58 8.56 -10.21 2.68
CA HIS A 58 8.57 -10.32 1.21
C HIS A 58 7.45 -11.24 0.73
N GLY A 59 6.68 -10.81 -0.25
CA GLY A 59 5.54 -11.54 -0.81
C GLY A 59 4.27 -11.52 0.06
N GLU A 60 4.30 -10.95 1.28
CA GLU A 60 3.07 -10.73 2.05
C GLU A 60 2.22 -9.61 1.44
N ARG A 61 0.90 -9.74 1.55
CA ARG A 61 -0.06 -8.82 0.93
C ARG A 61 -0.53 -7.76 1.92
N ILE A 62 -0.60 -6.54 1.39
CA ILE A 62 -1.36 -5.45 2.00
C ILE A 62 -2.56 -5.13 1.13
N ALA A 63 -3.68 -4.83 1.74
CA ALA A 63 -4.87 -4.40 1.03
C ALA A 63 -5.09 -2.90 1.21
N ILE A 64 -5.53 -2.21 0.14
CA ILE A 64 -5.96 -0.82 0.22
C ILE A 64 -7.41 -0.73 -0.25
N TRP A 65 -8.30 -0.31 0.65
CA TRP A 65 -9.72 -0.09 0.39
C TRP A 65 -10.08 1.36 0.70
N ALA A 66 -9.73 2.23 -0.21
CA ALA A 66 -9.85 3.69 -0.04
C ALA A 66 -10.07 4.37 -1.39
N PRO A 67 -10.61 5.60 -1.42
CA PRO A 67 -10.62 6.41 -2.64
C PRO A 67 -9.20 6.78 -3.06
N ASN A 68 -9.09 7.35 -4.27
CA ASN A 68 -7.81 7.90 -4.73
C ASN A 68 -7.41 9.06 -3.84
N MET A 69 -6.24 8.94 -3.22
CA MET A 69 -5.64 9.95 -2.34
C MET A 69 -4.13 9.75 -2.27
N TRP A 70 -3.40 10.77 -1.87
CA TRP A 70 -1.93 10.72 -1.88
C TRP A 70 -1.36 9.64 -0.93
N GLN A 71 -2.01 9.39 0.22
CA GLN A 71 -1.62 8.34 1.16
C GLN A 71 -1.72 6.95 0.54
N TRP A 72 -2.73 6.73 -0.33
CA TRP A 72 -2.89 5.49 -1.08
C TRP A 72 -1.63 5.15 -1.88
N ILE A 73 -1.10 6.15 -2.62
CA ILE A 73 0.11 5.99 -3.44
C ILE A 73 1.32 5.73 -2.55
N VAL A 74 1.49 6.51 -1.48
CA VAL A 74 2.63 6.38 -0.55
C VAL A 74 2.62 5.01 0.13
N ALA A 75 1.47 4.53 0.59
CA ALA A 75 1.34 3.21 1.21
C ALA A 75 1.69 2.09 0.22
N ALA A 76 1.15 2.16 -1.01
CA ALA A 76 1.41 1.16 -2.04
C ALA A 76 2.91 1.06 -2.36
N ILE A 77 3.54 2.17 -2.77
CA ILE A 77 4.96 2.15 -3.14
C ILE A 77 5.88 1.92 -1.93
N GLY A 78 5.45 2.29 -0.71
CA GLY A 78 6.17 2.00 0.53
C GLY A 78 6.24 0.49 0.80
N ALA A 79 5.11 -0.21 0.74
CA ALA A 79 5.06 -1.67 0.88
C ALA A 79 5.86 -2.38 -0.22
N GLN A 80 5.66 -1.97 -1.48
CA GLN A 80 6.38 -2.51 -2.65
C GLN A 80 7.89 -2.30 -2.56
N SER A 81 8.36 -1.26 -1.85
CA SER A 81 9.79 -1.00 -1.63
C SER A 81 10.50 -2.08 -0.81
N ILE A 82 9.75 -2.89 -0.09
CA ILE A 82 10.30 -4.00 0.74
C ILE A 82 9.76 -5.36 0.31
N GLY A 83 9.14 -5.45 -0.87
CA GLY A 83 8.61 -6.70 -1.44
C GLY A 83 7.19 -7.04 -0.99
N GLY A 84 6.47 -6.09 -0.40
CA GLY A 84 5.03 -6.26 -0.14
C GLY A 84 4.23 -6.24 -1.44
N VAL A 85 3.18 -7.04 -1.51
CA VAL A 85 2.28 -7.16 -2.67
C VAL A 85 0.99 -6.39 -2.40
N LEU A 86 0.61 -5.51 -3.31
CA LEU A 86 -0.60 -4.70 -3.17
C LEU A 86 -1.85 -5.48 -3.62
N VAL A 87 -2.91 -5.38 -2.83
CA VAL A 87 -4.27 -5.87 -3.18
C VAL A 87 -5.23 -4.67 -3.15
N PRO A 88 -5.46 -4.00 -4.28
CA PRO A 88 -6.39 -2.89 -4.32
C PRO A 88 -7.84 -3.38 -4.33
N LEU A 89 -8.67 -2.80 -3.47
CA LEU A 89 -10.10 -3.07 -3.38
C LEU A 89 -10.90 -1.90 -3.97
N ASN A 90 -11.91 -2.23 -4.77
CA ASN A 90 -12.81 -1.23 -5.31
C ASN A 90 -13.66 -0.62 -4.19
N THR A 91 -13.79 0.70 -4.16
CA THR A 91 -14.56 1.45 -3.16
C THR A 91 -16.06 1.14 -3.15
N ARG A 92 -16.59 0.51 -4.20
CA ARG A 92 -17.99 0.10 -4.30
C ARG A 92 -18.28 -1.28 -3.72
N LEU A 93 -17.27 -2.03 -3.31
CA LEU A 93 -17.46 -3.34 -2.68
C LEU A 93 -18.23 -3.22 -1.37
N LYS A 94 -19.06 -4.21 -1.10
CA LYS A 94 -19.69 -4.40 0.21
C LYS A 94 -18.74 -5.15 1.14
N GLY A 95 -19.04 -5.12 2.45
CA GLY A 95 -18.20 -5.77 3.46
C GLY A 95 -17.92 -7.24 3.18
N THR A 96 -18.94 -8.01 2.77
CA THR A 96 -18.79 -9.43 2.42
C THR A 96 -17.86 -9.67 1.24
N GLU A 97 -17.93 -8.81 0.22
CA GLU A 97 -17.06 -8.89 -0.96
C GLU A 97 -15.62 -8.51 -0.62
N ALA A 98 -15.44 -7.42 0.14
CA ALA A 98 -14.15 -7.00 0.64
C ALA A 98 -13.55 -8.07 1.58
N GLY A 99 -14.34 -8.60 2.52
CA GLY A 99 -13.94 -9.69 3.41
C GLY A 99 -13.52 -10.95 2.67
N PHE A 100 -14.23 -11.30 1.58
CA PHE A 100 -13.82 -12.41 0.71
C PHE A 100 -12.44 -12.17 0.10
N ILE A 101 -12.19 -10.98 -0.46
CA ILE A 101 -10.90 -10.64 -1.07
C ILE A 101 -9.78 -10.65 -0.03
N LEU A 102 -10.01 -10.06 1.14
CA LEU A 102 -9.03 -10.04 2.24
C LEU A 102 -8.63 -11.44 2.67
N ARG A 103 -9.60 -12.36 2.86
CA ARG A 103 -9.34 -13.76 3.17
C ARG A 103 -8.59 -14.47 2.04
N ARG A 104 -9.08 -14.31 0.80
CA ARG A 104 -8.53 -15.02 -0.35
C ARG A 104 -7.10 -14.60 -0.69
N SER A 105 -6.78 -13.35 -0.44
CA SER A 105 -5.41 -12.82 -0.60
C SER A 105 -4.53 -13.08 0.62
N SER A 106 -5.08 -13.52 1.76
CA SER A 106 -4.38 -13.57 3.05
C SER A 106 -3.70 -12.24 3.38
N ALA A 107 -4.43 -11.11 3.17
CA ALA A 107 -3.89 -9.78 3.43
C ALA A 107 -3.51 -9.63 4.91
N ARG A 108 -2.29 -9.13 5.17
CA ARG A 108 -1.78 -8.93 6.54
C ARG A 108 -2.18 -7.59 7.12
N TRP A 109 -2.33 -6.58 6.27
CA TRP A 109 -2.70 -5.24 6.66
C TRP A 109 -3.78 -4.70 5.73
N LEU A 110 -4.75 -3.99 6.32
CA LEU A 110 -5.75 -3.23 5.58
C LEU A 110 -5.51 -1.75 5.79
N PHE A 111 -5.38 -1.00 4.70
CA PHE A 111 -5.36 0.46 4.68
C PHE A 111 -6.69 0.96 4.12
N THR A 112 -7.35 1.86 4.83
CA THR A 112 -8.68 2.32 4.46
C THR A 112 -8.94 3.74 4.96
N VAL A 113 -10.17 4.22 4.81
CA VAL A 113 -10.70 5.43 5.45
C VAL A 113 -11.85 5.04 6.37
N ALA A 114 -12.16 5.86 7.37
CA ALA A 114 -13.26 5.57 8.30
C ALA A 114 -14.62 5.62 7.59
N ASP A 115 -14.81 6.62 6.71
CA ASP A 115 -16.04 6.83 5.94
C ASP A 115 -15.70 7.33 4.53
N PHE A 116 -16.46 6.84 3.54
CA PHE A 116 -16.44 7.39 2.17
C PHE A 116 -17.83 7.27 1.56
N LEU A 117 -18.41 8.40 1.16
CA LEU A 117 -19.75 8.49 0.57
C LEU A 117 -20.84 7.81 1.45
N GLY A 118 -20.72 7.98 2.77
CA GLY A 118 -21.65 7.41 3.74
C GLY A 118 -21.45 5.93 4.04
N MET A 119 -20.39 5.31 3.49
CA MET A 119 -20.03 3.93 3.78
C MET A 119 -18.90 3.88 4.81
N ARG A 120 -19.18 3.27 5.97
CA ARG A 120 -18.20 3.07 7.04
C ARG A 120 -17.43 1.77 6.82
N TYR A 121 -16.33 1.83 6.10
CA TYR A 121 -15.58 0.64 5.68
C TYR A 121 -15.15 -0.29 6.82
N PRO A 122 -14.54 0.18 7.94
CA PRO A 122 -14.20 -0.71 9.04
C PRO A 122 -15.43 -1.39 9.66
N ALA A 123 -16.54 -0.66 9.78
CA ALA A 123 -17.77 -1.23 10.33
C ALA A 123 -18.39 -2.32 9.43
N MET A 124 -18.21 -2.21 8.11
CA MET A 124 -18.69 -3.21 7.15
C MET A 124 -17.96 -4.55 7.26
N LEU A 125 -16.77 -4.58 7.89
CA LEU A 125 -15.97 -5.80 8.09
C LEU A 125 -16.15 -6.41 9.49
N ARG A 126 -16.95 -5.82 10.37
CA ARG A 126 -17.07 -6.25 11.78
C ARG A 126 -17.44 -7.72 11.94
N ASP A 127 -18.31 -8.22 11.07
CA ASP A 127 -18.80 -9.60 11.14
C ASP A 127 -18.00 -10.57 10.26
N GLU A 128 -16.93 -10.08 9.60
CA GLU A 128 -16.08 -10.88 8.75
C GLU A 128 -14.92 -11.49 9.54
N SER A 129 -14.76 -12.80 9.44
CA SER A 129 -13.59 -13.48 10.01
C SER A 129 -12.36 -13.25 9.11
N LEU A 130 -11.35 -12.54 9.60
CA LEU A 130 -10.14 -12.17 8.88
C LEU A 130 -8.89 -12.62 9.67
N PRO A 131 -8.65 -13.95 9.75
CA PRO A 131 -7.64 -14.50 10.65
C PRO A 131 -6.20 -14.09 10.32
N ASP A 132 -5.91 -13.76 9.06
CA ASP A 132 -4.58 -13.35 8.63
C ASP A 132 -4.31 -11.86 8.84
N LEU A 133 -5.35 -11.05 9.08
CA LEU A 133 -5.23 -9.60 9.20
C LEU A 133 -4.61 -9.23 10.55
N LYS A 134 -3.42 -8.62 10.52
CA LYS A 134 -2.70 -8.15 11.72
C LYS A 134 -3.23 -6.81 12.23
N GLY A 135 -3.79 -5.98 11.35
CA GLY A 135 -4.31 -4.68 11.72
C GLY A 135 -4.92 -3.90 10.57
N THR A 136 -5.64 -2.85 10.96
CA THR A 136 -6.26 -1.89 10.04
C THR A 136 -5.67 -0.50 10.32
N VAL A 137 -5.34 0.23 9.27
CA VAL A 137 -4.79 1.59 9.33
C VAL A 137 -5.73 2.53 8.57
N LEU A 138 -6.08 3.65 9.19
CA LEU A 138 -6.93 4.66 8.58
C LEU A 138 -6.08 5.80 8.02
N PHE A 139 -6.24 6.06 6.73
CA PHE A 139 -5.68 7.25 6.09
C PHE A 139 -6.34 8.52 6.61
N GLU A 140 -7.65 8.45 6.87
CA GLU A 140 -8.47 9.55 7.38
C GLU A 140 -9.59 9.02 8.29
N GLY A 141 -9.97 9.86 9.28
CA GLY A 141 -11.02 9.57 10.24
C GLY A 141 -10.57 8.68 11.39
N GLU A 142 -11.53 8.19 12.17
CA GLU A 142 -11.31 7.36 13.35
C GLU A 142 -12.27 6.16 13.35
N ALA A 143 -11.79 5.01 13.81
CA ALA A 143 -12.61 3.83 14.06
C ALA A 143 -11.96 2.97 15.15
N ASP A 144 -12.79 2.30 15.94
CA ASP A 144 -12.34 1.40 17.00
C ASP A 144 -11.48 0.26 16.44
N GLY A 145 -10.34 0.01 17.07
CA GLY A 145 -9.44 -1.09 16.69
C GLY A 145 -8.60 -0.82 15.44
N ALA A 146 -8.61 0.40 14.91
CA ALA A 146 -7.76 0.82 13.80
C ALA A 146 -6.73 1.86 14.24
N ASP A 147 -5.55 1.80 13.66
CA ASP A 147 -4.50 2.80 13.86
C ASP A 147 -4.70 3.99 12.92
N ALA A 148 -4.33 5.18 13.35
CA ALA A 148 -4.20 6.33 12.46
C ALA A 148 -2.95 6.19 11.57
N TRP A 149 -2.99 6.74 10.35
CA TRP A 149 -1.88 6.74 9.40
C TRP A 149 -0.57 7.25 10.00
N ASP A 150 -0.62 8.40 10.70
CA ASP A 150 0.57 8.98 11.32
C ASP A 150 1.13 8.09 12.44
N ALA A 151 0.28 7.43 13.21
CA ALA A 151 0.71 6.47 14.23
C ALA A 151 1.38 5.24 13.60
N PHE A 152 0.86 4.75 12.48
CA PHE A 152 1.48 3.68 11.72
C PHE A 152 2.87 4.11 11.21
N LEU A 153 2.98 5.29 10.58
CA LEU A 153 4.25 5.83 10.09
C LEU A 153 5.28 6.03 11.22
N ALA A 154 4.82 6.43 12.41
CA ALA A 154 5.69 6.63 13.56
C ALA A 154 6.40 5.34 14.02
N ARG A 155 5.85 4.15 13.75
CA ARG A 155 6.50 2.86 14.06
C ARG A 155 7.85 2.71 13.35
N GLY A 156 7.99 3.28 12.16
CA GLY A 156 9.21 3.22 11.37
C GLY A 156 10.37 4.08 11.86
N LYS A 157 10.16 4.97 12.86
CA LYS A 157 11.19 5.93 13.31
C LYS A 157 12.48 5.27 13.81
N SER A 158 12.38 4.08 14.41
CA SER A 158 13.51 3.32 14.93
C SER A 158 14.18 2.41 13.89
N VAL A 159 13.59 2.25 12.70
CA VAL A 159 14.14 1.41 11.62
C VAL A 159 15.12 2.22 10.80
N ASP A 160 16.30 1.69 10.54
CA ASP A 160 17.29 2.33 9.67
C ASP A 160 16.84 2.31 8.21
N VAL A 161 17.11 3.40 7.48
CA VAL A 161 16.90 3.45 6.02
C VAL A 161 17.69 2.36 5.29
N GLN A 162 18.88 2.02 5.79
CA GLN A 162 19.71 0.94 5.26
C GLN A 162 18.99 -0.42 5.27
N ALA A 163 18.11 -0.66 6.23
CA ALA A 163 17.31 -1.88 6.26
C ALA A 163 16.29 -1.93 5.11
N VAL A 164 15.72 -0.77 4.72
CA VAL A 164 14.87 -0.67 3.53
C VAL A 164 15.69 -0.92 2.26
N GLU A 165 16.87 -0.32 2.15
CA GLU A 165 17.74 -0.49 0.98
C GLU A 165 18.21 -1.93 0.84
N ALA A 166 18.57 -2.59 1.94
CA ALA A 166 18.95 -4.00 1.94
C ALA A 166 17.82 -4.90 1.46
N ARG A 167 16.57 -4.63 1.87
CA ARG A 167 15.40 -5.37 1.38
C ARG A 167 15.13 -5.05 -0.09
N ALA A 168 15.17 -3.78 -0.48
CA ALA A 168 14.93 -3.34 -1.85
C ALA A 168 15.95 -3.89 -2.87
N SER A 169 17.19 -4.10 -2.43
CA SER A 169 18.24 -4.70 -3.30
C SER A 169 18.00 -6.16 -3.66
N GLN A 170 17.13 -6.85 -2.92
CA GLN A 170 16.75 -8.24 -3.18
C GLN A 170 15.58 -8.36 -4.15
N LEU A 171 14.93 -7.24 -4.50
CA LEU A 171 13.76 -7.21 -5.37
C LEU A 171 14.17 -7.15 -6.84
N GLY A 172 13.47 -7.92 -7.67
CA GLY A 172 13.65 -7.98 -9.10
C GLY A 172 12.37 -7.68 -9.89
N PRO A 173 12.47 -7.60 -11.21
CA PRO A 173 11.32 -7.31 -12.09
C PRO A 173 10.30 -8.46 -12.13
N ASP A 174 10.67 -9.65 -11.69
CA ASP A 174 9.80 -10.83 -11.68
C ASP A 174 9.04 -10.98 -10.35
N ASP A 175 9.31 -10.12 -9.35
CA ASP A 175 8.55 -10.11 -8.11
C ASP A 175 7.13 -9.61 -8.34
N THR A 176 6.16 -10.27 -7.69
CA THR A 176 4.76 -9.86 -7.76
C THR A 176 4.58 -8.47 -7.17
N LEU A 177 4.08 -7.54 -7.96
CA LEU A 177 3.82 -6.17 -7.54
C LEU A 177 2.42 -6.02 -6.93
N ASP A 178 1.41 -6.52 -7.65
CA ASP A 178 0.00 -6.38 -7.30
C ASP A 178 -0.76 -7.70 -7.53
N THR A 179 -1.86 -7.87 -6.80
CA THR A 179 -2.85 -8.93 -7.07
C THR A 179 -4.21 -8.27 -7.26
N LEU A 180 -4.70 -8.27 -8.49
CA LEU A 180 -5.99 -7.69 -8.85
C LEU A 180 -7.09 -8.74 -8.77
N PHE A 181 -8.21 -8.40 -8.11
CA PHE A 181 -9.40 -9.25 -8.11
C PHE A 181 -10.40 -8.77 -9.14
N THR A 182 -10.64 -9.61 -10.14
CA THR A 182 -11.62 -9.34 -11.20
C THR A 182 -12.93 -10.06 -10.92
N SER A 183 -14.06 -9.47 -11.36
CA SER A 183 -15.36 -10.15 -11.36
C SER A 183 -15.30 -11.35 -12.30
N GLY A 184 -15.16 -12.55 -11.75
CA GLY A 184 -15.17 -13.77 -12.55
C GLY A 184 -16.54 -14.02 -13.19
N THR A 185 -16.57 -14.64 -14.35
CA THR A 185 -17.78 -15.10 -15.05
C THR A 185 -18.61 -16.12 -14.22
N THR A 186 -18.06 -16.63 -13.13
CA THR A 186 -18.66 -17.62 -12.22
C THR A 186 -19.14 -17.03 -10.90
N GLY A 187 -19.25 -15.70 -10.76
CA GLY A 187 -19.85 -15.01 -9.61
C GLY A 187 -18.91 -14.75 -8.43
N GLN A 188 -17.73 -15.38 -8.34
CA GLN A 188 -16.76 -15.06 -7.30
C GLN A 188 -15.51 -14.39 -7.89
N PRO A 189 -14.96 -13.31 -7.25
CA PRO A 189 -13.76 -12.65 -7.71
C PRO A 189 -12.56 -13.60 -7.76
N LYS A 190 -11.75 -13.50 -8.81
CA LYS A 190 -10.50 -14.25 -8.96
C LYS A 190 -9.33 -13.28 -8.88
N GLY A 191 -8.30 -13.63 -8.08
CA GLY A 191 -7.03 -12.91 -8.05
C GLY A 191 -6.17 -13.27 -9.26
N VAL A 192 -5.61 -12.25 -9.90
CA VAL A 192 -4.70 -12.36 -11.04
C VAL A 192 -3.41 -11.62 -10.70
#